data_f38aff6809121419e86542111cb07278
#
_entry.id   f38aff6809121419e86542111cb07278
#
_cell.length_a   1.000
_cell.length_b   1.000
_cell.length_c   1.000
_cell.angle_alpha   90.00
_cell.angle_beta   90.00
_cell.angle_gamma   90.00
#
_symmetry.space_group_name_H-M   'P 1'
#
loop_
_entity.id
_entity.type
_entity.pdbx_description
1 polymer ?
#
loop_
_entity_poly.entity_id
_entity_poly.type
_entity_poly.pdbx_seq_one_letter_code
_entity_poly.pdbx_strand_id
1 'polypeptide(L)'
;MIPGGLSEAKPATPEIQEIVDKVKPQLEEKTGETYGKLEAVQYKTQVVHYYVHYNDQGTNYYIKVRAGDNKYMHLKVFKSLWGENLFAKWEDLVLTGYQVDKNKDDELTGF
;
A
#
# COMPACT_ATOMS: atom_id res chain seq x y z
N MET A 1 -10.12 16.67 6.12
CA MET A 1 -9.58 15.77 5.10
C MET A 1 -10.53 15.70 3.92
N ILE A 2 -10.00 15.80 2.73
CA ILE A 2 -10.77 15.56 1.51
C ILE A 2 -10.04 14.46 0.72
N PRO A 3 -10.53 13.23 0.80
CA PRO A 3 -9.94 12.18 -0.01
C PRO A 3 -10.45 12.27 -1.45
N GLY A 4 -9.59 12.02 -2.39
CA GLY A 4 -10.00 11.80 -3.76
C GLY A 4 -10.64 10.42 -3.87
N GLY A 5 -11.28 10.13 -4.99
CA GLY A 5 -11.78 8.81 -5.27
C GLY A 5 -10.63 7.85 -5.57
N LEU A 6 -10.92 6.55 -5.51
CA LEU A 6 -9.96 5.55 -5.92
C LEU A 6 -9.77 5.60 -7.42
N SER A 7 -8.53 5.45 -7.85
CA SER A 7 -8.23 5.31 -9.28
C SER A 7 -8.73 3.97 -9.81
N GLU A 8 -8.64 3.80 -11.11
CA GLU A 8 -8.88 2.48 -11.71
C GLU A 8 -7.75 1.54 -11.30
N ALA A 9 -8.05 0.24 -11.28
CA ALA A 9 -7.03 -0.77 -11.04
C ALA A 9 -6.06 -0.79 -12.21
N LYS A 10 -4.77 -0.77 -11.89
CA LYS A 10 -3.69 -0.80 -12.87
C LYS A 10 -2.76 -1.97 -12.57
N PRO A 11 -2.12 -2.53 -13.58
CA PRO A 11 -1.11 -3.57 -13.35
C PRO A 11 0.01 -3.02 -12.47
N ALA A 12 0.53 -3.87 -11.59
CA ALA A 12 1.64 -3.49 -10.75
C ALA A 12 2.87 -3.13 -11.58
N THR A 13 3.59 -2.12 -11.11
CA THR A 13 4.84 -1.67 -11.71
C THR A 13 6.00 -2.04 -10.80
N PRO A 14 7.25 -1.92 -11.27
CA PRO A 14 8.40 -2.13 -10.38
C PRO A 14 8.38 -1.22 -9.16
N GLU A 15 7.88 0.00 -9.29
CA GLU A 15 7.73 0.90 -8.14
C GLU A 15 6.78 0.36 -7.10
N ILE A 16 5.67 -0.21 -7.54
CA ILE A 16 4.68 -0.78 -6.63
C ILE A 16 5.24 -2.01 -5.95
N GLN A 17 5.98 -2.84 -6.68
CA GLN A 17 6.67 -3.97 -6.07
C GLN A 17 7.65 -3.52 -5.00
N GLU A 18 8.36 -2.43 -5.26
CA GLU A 18 9.29 -1.87 -4.29
C GLU A 18 8.58 -1.41 -3.02
N ILE A 19 7.41 -0.79 -3.16
CA ILE A 19 6.59 -0.39 -2.01
C ILE A 19 6.22 -1.62 -1.19
N VAL A 20 5.78 -2.69 -1.83
CA VAL A 20 5.43 -3.94 -1.15
C VAL A 20 6.63 -4.49 -0.39
N ASP A 21 7.80 -4.51 -1.04
CA ASP A 21 9.01 -5.03 -0.40
C ASP A 21 9.40 -4.21 0.82
N LYS A 22 9.19 -2.90 0.77
CA LYS A 22 9.54 -2.02 1.88
C LYS A 22 8.58 -2.15 3.06
N VAL A 23 7.31 -2.42 2.82
CA VAL A 23 6.32 -2.54 3.90
C VAL A 23 6.14 -3.97 4.38
N LYS A 24 6.75 -4.95 3.71
CA LYS A 24 6.65 -6.34 4.10
C LYS A 24 7.02 -6.59 5.58
N PRO A 25 8.11 -6.01 6.11
CA PRO A 25 8.40 -6.17 7.53
C PRO A 25 7.28 -5.65 8.44
N GLN A 26 6.64 -4.55 8.06
CA GLN A 26 5.53 -4.02 8.83
C GLN A 26 4.34 -4.98 8.82
N LEU A 27 4.07 -5.59 7.67
CA LEU A 27 3.00 -6.57 7.54
C LEU A 27 3.29 -7.79 8.39
N GLU A 28 4.51 -8.31 8.34
CA GLU A 28 4.91 -9.47 9.14
C GLU A 28 4.78 -9.19 10.63
N GLU A 29 5.13 -7.99 11.05
CA GLU A 29 4.97 -7.59 12.45
C GLU A 29 3.50 -7.55 12.86
N LYS A 30 2.64 -7.01 11.99
CA LYS A 30 1.22 -6.88 12.31
C LYS A 30 0.49 -8.22 12.33
N THR A 31 0.84 -9.13 11.45
CA THR A 31 0.18 -10.44 11.35
C THR A 31 0.82 -11.49 12.25
N GLY A 32 2.06 -11.29 12.66
CA GLY A 32 2.81 -12.29 13.38
C GLY A 32 3.27 -13.45 12.52
N GLU A 33 3.17 -13.32 11.21
CA GLU A 33 3.55 -14.36 10.27
C GLU A 33 4.72 -13.90 9.41
N THR A 34 5.49 -14.85 8.91
CA THR A 34 6.58 -14.58 7.99
C THR A 34 6.15 -15.01 6.59
N TYR A 35 6.34 -14.12 5.64
CA TYR A 35 5.99 -14.40 4.24
C TYR A 35 7.26 -14.57 3.43
N GLY A 36 7.19 -15.43 2.43
CA GLY A 36 8.20 -15.49 1.41
C GLY A 36 8.11 -14.24 0.52
N LYS A 37 8.12 -14.41 -0.78
CA LYS A 37 7.95 -13.26 -1.67
C LYS A 37 6.48 -12.85 -1.74
N LEU A 38 6.22 -11.56 -1.57
CA LEU A 38 4.91 -10.99 -1.85
C LEU A 38 4.99 -10.31 -3.22
N GLU A 39 4.24 -10.82 -4.16
CA GLU A 39 4.24 -10.32 -5.54
C GLU A 39 3.10 -9.33 -5.73
N ALA A 40 3.43 -8.11 -6.09
CA ALA A 40 2.41 -7.10 -6.41
C ALA A 40 1.74 -7.49 -7.73
N VAL A 41 0.41 -7.46 -7.76
CA VAL A 41 -0.38 -7.87 -8.91
C VAL A 41 -1.04 -6.66 -9.57
N GLN A 42 -1.76 -5.87 -8.79
CA GLN A 42 -2.41 -4.66 -9.28
C GLN A 42 -2.56 -3.68 -8.13
N TYR A 43 -2.86 -2.43 -8.45
CA TYR A 43 -3.00 -1.41 -7.43
C TYR A 43 -3.99 -0.34 -7.86
N LYS A 44 -4.50 0.36 -6.86
CA LYS A 44 -5.28 1.59 -7.01
C LYS A 44 -4.65 2.65 -6.13
N THR A 45 -4.87 3.90 -6.46
CA THR A 45 -4.37 5.02 -5.68
C THR A 45 -5.50 5.93 -5.24
N GLN A 46 -5.27 6.63 -4.13
CA GLN A 46 -6.21 7.63 -3.63
C GLN A 46 -5.39 8.79 -3.09
N VAL A 47 -5.55 9.96 -3.67
CA VAL A 47 -4.88 11.17 -3.18
C VAL A 47 -5.63 11.67 -1.95
N VAL A 48 -4.88 12.01 -0.91
CA VAL A 48 -5.44 12.45 0.37
C VAL A 48 -4.89 13.82 0.71
N HIS A 49 -5.79 14.75 1.06
CA HIS A 49 -5.42 16.09 1.51
C HIS A 49 -6.09 16.37 2.83
N TYR A 50 -5.28 16.86 3.79
CA TYR A 50 -5.80 17.34 5.07
C TYR A 50 -5.56 18.84 5.15
N TYR A 51 -6.61 19.59 5.39
CA TYR A 51 -6.50 21.05 5.46
C TYR A 51 -5.77 21.54 6.69
N VAL A 52 -5.86 20.81 7.78
CA VAL A 52 -5.31 21.23 9.06
C VAL A 52 -3.83 20.86 9.20
N HIS A 53 -3.45 19.73 8.64
CA HIS A 53 -2.10 19.19 8.76
C HIS A 53 -1.57 18.84 7.38
N TYR A 54 -0.78 19.71 6.78
CA TYR A 54 -0.26 19.40 5.45
C TYR A 54 0.78 18.28 5.46
N ASN A 55 1.28 17.89 6.61
CA ASN A 55 2.12 16.70 6.72
C ASN A 55 1.32 15.41 6.49
N ASP A 56 -0.01 15.51 6.54
CA ASP A 56 -0.89 14.37 6.31
C ASP A 56 -1.30 14.24 4.85
N GLN A 57 -0.79 15.11 3.99
CA GLN A 57 -1.03 14.99 2.56
C GLN A 57 -0.19 13.87 1.99
N GLY A 58 -0.78 13.12 1.09
CA GLY A 58 -0.07 12.03 0.46
C GLY A 58 -0.98 11.18 -0.40
N THR A 59 -0.57 9.95 -0.61
CA THR A 59 -1.31 9.01 -1.45
C THR A 59 -1.47 7.69 -0.72
N ASN A 60 -2.69 7.19 -0.70
CA ASN A 60 -2.95 5.81 -0.29
C ASN A 60 -2.79 4.90 -1.50
N TYR A 61 -2.03 3.85 -1.33
CA TYR A 61 -1.89 2.79 -2.31
C TYR A 61 -2.63 1.57 -1.81
N TYR A 62 -3.56 1.10 -2.60
CA TYR A 62 -4.28 -0.15 -2.33
C TYR A 62 -3.69 -1.19 -3.27
N ILE A 63 -2.98 -2.16 -2.73
CA ILE A 63 -2.19 -3.08 -3.54
C ILE A 63 -2.66 -4.50 -3.32
N LYS A 64 -2.99 -5.19 -4.41
CA LYS A 64 -3.24 -6.62 -4.37
C LYS A 64 -1.91 -7.33 -4.50
N VAL A 65 -1.59 -8.18 -3.53
CA VAL A 65 -0.38 -8.99 -3.56
C VAL A 65 -0.73 -10.46 -3.55
N ARG A 66 0.10 -11.25 -4.22
CA ARG A 66 0.02 -12.70 -4.19
C ARG A 66 1.00 -13.20 -3.14
N ALA A 67 0.48 -13.94 -2.17
CA ALA A 67 1.29 -14.44 -1.06
C ALA A 67 1.57 -15.94 -1.18
N GLY A 68 1.18 -16.55 -2.27
CA GLY A 68 1.35 -17.97 -2.52
C GLY A 68 0.33 -18.45 -3.53
N ASP A 69 0.26 -19.75 -3.78
CA ASP A 69 -0.70 -20.31 -4.73
C ASP A 69 -2.13 -20.02 -4.24
N ASN A 70 -2.88 -19.29 -5.05
CA ASN A 70 -4.26 -18.92 -4.76
C ASN A 70 -4.45 -18.15 -3.46
N LYS A 71 -3.39 -17.54 -2.95
CA LYS A 71 -3.45 -16.71 -1.74
C LYS A 71 -3.16 -15.27 -2.09
N TYR A 72 -4.12 -14.40 -1.81
CA TYR A 72 -4.01 -12.98 -2.10
C TYR A 72 -4.32 -12.16 -0.86
N MET A 73 -3.72 -10.99 -0.80
CA MET A 73 -3.95 -10.03 0.27
C MET A 73 -4.09 -8.64 -0.35
N HIS A 74 -4.85 -7.79 0.30
CA HIS A 74 -4.92 -6.39 -0.07
C HIS A 74 -4.20 -5.58 1.00
N LEU A 75 -3.29 -4.72 0.58
CA LEU A 75 -2.52 -3.87 1.48
C LEU A 75 -2.90 -2.42 1.24
N LYS A 76 -3.01 -1.66 2.32
CA LYS A 76 -3.20 -0.22 2.25
C LYS A 76 -1.94 0.44 2.78
N VAL A 77 -1.24 1.16 1.92
CA VAL A 77 0.02 1.82 2.25
C VAL A 77 -0.14 3.32 2.04
N PHE A 78 0.20 4.10 3.05
CA PHE A 78 0.22 5.56 2.93
C PHE A 78 1.63 6.02 2.64
N LYS A 79 1.78 6.80 1.57
CA LYS A 79 3.04 7.45 1.24
C LYS A 79 2.85 8.94 1.46
N SER A 80 3.57 9.48 2.43
CA SER A 80 3.46 10.90 2.78
C SER A 80 4.12 11.77 1.72
N LEU A 81 3.44 12.85 1.34
CA LEU A 81 4.02 13.85 0.44
C LEU A 81 5.21 14.55 1.09
N TRP A 82 5.17 14.71 2.40
CA TRP A 82 6.20 15.42 3.16
C TRP A 82 7.16 14.50 3.89
N GLY A 83 7.05 13.19 3.65
CA GLY A 83 7.90 12.21 4.29
C GLY A 83 9.32 12.20 3.76
N GLU A 84 9.57 12.82 2.62
CA GLU A 84 10.90 12.94 2.09
C GLU A 84 11.67 14.01 2.83
N ASN A 85 12.70 13.57 3.49
CA ASN A 85 13.62 14.47 4.15
C ASN A 85 14.82 14.63 3.23
N LEU A 86 15.35 15.85 3.13
CA LEU A 86 16.53 16.11 2.30
C LEU A 86 17.73 15.26 2.70
N PHE A 87 17.77 14.81 3.95
CA PHE A 87 18.86 14.00 4.47
C PHE A 87 18.53 12.53 4.55
N ALA A 88 17.25 12.18 4.44
CA ALA A 88 16.81 10.80 4.46
C ALA A 88 16.61 10.32 3.03
N LYS A 89 17.15 9.16 2.74
CA LYS A 89 17.07 8.60 1.38
C LYS A 89 15.99 7.54 1.26
N TRP A 90 15.08 7.51 2.21
CA TRP A 90 13.94 6.60 2.16
C TRP A 90 12.66 7.39 2.15
N GLU A 91 11.65 6.79 1.57
CA GLU A 91 10.32 7.33 1.57
C GLU A 91 9.62 6.96 2.87
N ASP A 92 8.73 7.83 3.31
CA ASP A 92 7.93 7.58 4.50
C ASP A 92 6.71 6.75 4.11
N LEU A 93 6.88 5.44 4.12
CA LEU A 93 5.83 4.48 3.78
C LEU A 93 5.33 3.80 5.03
N VAL A 94 4.02 3.84 5.22
CA VAL A 94 3.39 3.22 6.39
C VAL A 94 2.29 2.29 5.93
N LEU A 95 2.35 1.04 6.37
CA LEU A 95 1.26 0.10 6.17
C LEU A 95 0.16 0.46 7.14
N THR A 96 -0.94 1.03 6.63
CA THR A 96 -2.04 1.50 7.48
C THR A 96 -3.16 0.48 7.60
N GLY A 97 -3.18 -0.54 6.76
CA GLY A 97 -4.17 -1.58 6.86
C GLY A 97 -3.86 -2.73 5.94
N TYR A 98 -4.53 -3.84 6.17
CA TYR A 98 -4.39 -5.00 5.30
C TYR A 98 -5.64 -5.87 5.42
N GLN A 99 -5.91 -6.64 4.36
CA GLN A 99 -6.98 -7.62 4.34
C GLN A 99 -6.40 -8.94 3.84
N VAL A 100 -6.57 -10.00 4.62
CA VAL A 100 -6.06 -11.32 4.27
C VAL A 100 -7.16 -12.16 3.64
N ASP A 101 -6.79 -13.34 3.14
CA ASP A 101 -7.74 -14.34 2.61
C ASP A 101 -8.57 -13.79 1.45
N LYS A 102 -7.93 -13.01 0.59
CA LYS A 102 -8.56 -12.53 -0.63
C LYS A 102 -8.35 -13.52 -1.77
N ASN A 103 -9.22 -13.42 -2.77
CA ASN A 103 -9.10 -14.18 -4.00
C ASN A 103 -8.52 -13.32 -5.10
N LYS A 104 -8.03 -13.97 -6.15
CA LYS A 104 -7.45 -13.28 -7.30
C LYS A 104 -8.39 -12.22 -7.88
N ASP A 105 -9.67 -12.52 -7.93
CA ASP A 105 -10.66 -11.68 -8.58
C ASP A 105 -11.39 -10.73 -7.62
N ASP A 106 -11.04 -10.75 -6.35
CA ASP A 106 -11.62 -9.80 -5.39
C ASP A 106 -11.20 -8.38 -5.76
N GLU A 107 -12.16 -7.49 -5.83
CA GLU A 107 -11.90 -6.11 -6.21
C GLU A 107 -11.17 -5.36 -5.10
N LEU A 108 -10.21 -4.53 -5.49
CA LEU A 108 -9.58 -3.59 -4.57
C LEU A 108 -10.58 -2.48 -4.26
N THR A 109 -10.94 -2.36 -2.99
CA THR A 109 -11.85 -1.32 -2.53
C THR A 109 -11.18 -0.50 -1.45
N GLY A 110 -11.75 0.67 -1.13
CA GLY A 110 -11.27 1.48 -0.02
C GLY A 110 -11.56 0.79 1.32
N PHE A 111 -10.59 0.83 2.22
CA PHE A 111 -10.77 0.30 3.56
C PHE A 111 -9.89 1.00 4.57
#